data_958d6cd1a439147eccb0afbdf25ad92f
#
_entry.id   958d6cd1a439147eccb0afbdf25ad92f
#
_cell.length_a   1.000
_cell.length_b   1.000
_cell.length_c   1.000
_cell.angle_alpha   90.00
_cell.angle_beta   90.00
_cell.angle_gamma   90.00
#
_symmetry.space_group_name_H-M   'P 1'
#
loop_
_entity.id
_entity.type
_entity.pdbx_description
1 polymer ?
#
loop_
_entity_poly.entity_id
_entity_poly.type
_entity_poly.pdbx_seq_one_letter_code
_entity_poly.pdbx_strand_id
1 'polypeptide(L)'
;MNLYDKIAHIPDFPKEGILFHDVTPLMADGEAFREACQTMIEFAKKVNADVIVGPESRGFIFGCPVAYELGIGFVPIRKPNKLPRETLSVSYDLEYGSNELHVHKEDIQKGQRVLIIDDLL
;
A
#
# COMPACT_ATOMS: atom_id res chain seq x y z
N MET A 1 19.11 -11.92 1.21
CA MET A 1 18.30 -12.07 -0.01
C MET A 1 18.12 -10.71 -0.68
N ASN A 2 18.33 -10.64 -1.97
CA ASN A 2 18.07 -9.41 -2.72
C ASN A 2 16.65 -9.47 -3.26
N LEU A 3 15.76 -8.69 -2.68
CA LEU A 3 14.33 -8.68 -3.05
C LEU A 3 14.10 -8.20 -4.48
N TYR A 4 14.98 -7.35 -4.99
CA TYR A 4 14.88 -6.86 -6.37
C TYR A 4 14.89 -8.01 -7.36
N ASP A 5 15.66 -9.07 -7.09
CA ASP A 5 15.73 -10.23 -7.96
C ASP A 5 14.43 -11.03 -8.01
N LYS A 6 13.50 -10.76 -7.10
CA LYS A 6 12.19 -11.41 -7.05
C LYS A 6 11.12 -10.61 -7.77
N ILE A 7 11.47 -9.43 -8.29
CA ILE A 7 10.54 -8.58 -9.03
C ILE A 7 10.74 -8.86 -10.51
N ALA A 8 9.65 -9.16 -11.22
CA ALA A 8 9.70 -9.36 -12.66
C ALA A 8 9.68 -8.01 -13.37
N HIS A 9 10.47 -7.89 -14.42
CA HIS A 9 10.57 -6.70 -15.23
C HIS A 9 10.01 -7.00 -16.60
N ILE A 10 8.84 -6.45 -16.91
CA ILE A 10 8.10 -6.77 -18.13
C ILE A 10 8.18 -5.57 -19.06
N PRO A 11 8.93 -5.69 -20.18
CA PRO A 11 9.00 -4.58 -21.14
C PRO A 11 7.68 -4.46 -21.92
N ASP A 12 7.36 -3.25 -22.32
CA ASP A 12 6.21 -2.94 -23.16
C ASP A 12 4.87 -3.41 -22.57
N PHE A 13 4.69 -3.23 -21.27
CA PHE A 13 3.45 -3.58 -20.60
C PHE A 13 3.01 -2.43 -19.67
N PRO A 14 1.73 -2.06 -19.67
CA PRO A 14 0.65 -2.49 -20.57
C PRO A 14 0.72 -1.87 -21.96
N LYS A 15 1.68 -0.99 -22.19
CA LYS A 15 1.88 -0.30 -23.48
C LYS A 15 3.34 -0.33 -23.87
N GLU A 16 3.59 -0.18 -25.17
CA GLU A 16 4.95 -0.04 -25.71
C GLU A 16 5.68 1.11 -25.02
N GLY A 17 6.93 0.92 -24.68
CA GLY A 17 7.79 1.91 -24.04
C GLY A 17 7.71 1.95 -22.53
N ILE A 18 6.84 1.16 -21.90
CA ILE A 18 6.69 1.11 -20.45
C ILE A 18 7.33 -0.18 -19.93
N LEU A 19 8.25 -0.04 -18.96
CA LEU A 19 8.79 -1.18 -18.23
C LEU A 19 7.97 -1.37 -16.97
N PHE A 20 7.23 -2.48 -16.92
CA PHE A 20 6.38 -2.79 -15.77
C PHE A 20 7.14 -3.61 -14.74
N HIS A 21 7.08 -3.19 -13.49
CA HIS A 21 7.68 -3.92 -12.37
C HIS A 21 6.59 -4.73 -11.68
N ASP A 22 6.66 -6.04 -11.84
CA ASP A 22 5.68 -6.97 -11.30
C ASP A 22 6.18 -7.56 -9.99
N VAL A 23 5.50 -7.27 -8.89
CA VAL A 23 5.87 -7.77 -7.56
C VAL A 23 5.22 -9.11 -7.22
N THR A 24 4.41 -9.66 -8.12
CA THR A 24 3.72 -10.92 -7.81
C THR A 24 4.67 -12.10 -7.60
N PRO A 25 5.82 -12.22 -8.30
CA PRO A 25 6.77 -13.29 -7.97
C PRO A 25 7.34 -13.16 -6.55
N LEU A 26 7.58 -11.94 -6.09
CA LEU A 26 8.00 -11.69 -4.71
C LEU A 26 6.93 -12.15 -3.72
N MET A 27 5.67 -11.83 -4.01
CA MET A 27 4.55 -12.22 -3.17
C MET A 27 4.35 -13.74 -3.15
N ALA A 28 4.63 -14.40 -4.26
CA ALA A 28 4.51 -15.85 -4.39
C ALA A 28 5.63 -16.62 -3.66
N ASP A 29 6.74 -15.96 -3.39
CA ASP A 29 7.86 -16.55 -2.66
C ASP A 29 7.70 -16.19 -1.18
N GLY A 30 7.32 -17.18 -0.35
CA GLY A 30 6.99 -16.93 1.04
C GLY A 30 8.13 -16.31 1.84
N GLU A 31 9.37 -16.72 1.58
CA GLU A 31 10.53 -16.14 2.25
C GLU A 31 10.76 -14.69 1.85
N ALA A 32 10.65 -14.40 0.55
CA ALA A 32 10.81 -13.04 0.05
C ALA A 32 9.69 -12.12 0.54
N PHE A 33 8.46 -12.61 0.54
CA PHE A 33 7.32 -11.86 1.04
C PHE A 33 7.50 -11.53 2.53
N ARG A 34 7.92 -12.52 3.30
CA ARG A 34 8.17 -12.32 4.74
C ARG A 34 9.24 -11.27 4.97
N GLU A 35 10.33 -11.33 4.21
CA GLU A 35 11.41 -10.37 4.34
C GLU A 35 10.96 -8.95 4.00
N ALA A 36 10.17 -8.78 2.94
CA ALA A 36 9.61 -7.49 2.58
C ALA A 36 8.72 -6.93 3.69
N CYS A 37 7.81 -7.76 4.21
CA CYS A 37 6.95 -7.35 5.32
C CYS A 37 7.75 -7.03 6.57
N GLN A 38 8.78 -7.83 6.87
CA GLN A 38 9.63 -7.60 8.04
C GLN A 38 10.34 -6.25 7.96
N THR A 39 10.83 -5.89 6.78
CA THR A 39 11.45 -4.58 6.57
C THR A 39 10.47 -3.44 6.86
N MET A 40 9.23 -3.58 6.40
CA MET A 40 8.19 -2.58 6.66
C MET A 40 7.80 -2.53 8.14
N ILE A 41 7.75 -3.68 8.81
CA ILE A 41 7.47 -3.76 10.24
C ILE A 41 8.54 -3.00 11.04
N GLU A 42 9.80 -3.21 10.71
CA GLU A 42 10.90 -2.52 11.39
C GLU A 42 10.81 -1.00 11.19
N PHE A 43 10.47 -0.57 9.98
CA PHE A 43 10.27 0.85 9.72
C PHE A 43 9.08 1.41 10.53
N ALA A 44 7.98 0.67 10.58
CA ALA A 44 6.80 1.10 11.33
C ALA A 44 7.10 1.26 12.82
N LYS A 45 7.92 0.35 13.37
CA LYS A 45 8.38 0.47 14.76
C LYS A 45 9.25 1.71 14.95
N LYS A 46 10.16 1.94 14.02
CA LYS A 46 11.08 3.09 14.09
C LYS A 46 10.34 4.42 14.13
N VAL A 47 9.27 4.55 13.37
CA VAL A 47 8.49 5.80 13.32
C VAL A 47 7.35 5.83 14.32
N ASN A 48 7.17 4.79 15.12
CA ASN A 48 6.10 4.67 16.11
C ASN A 48 4.72 4.84 15.47
N ALA A 49 4.45 4.09 14.41
CA ALA A 49 3.17 4.16 13.71
C ALA A 49 2.02 3.74 14.63
N ASP A 50 0.94 4.51 14.61
CA ASP A 50 -0.27 4.22 15.38
C ASP A 50 -1.31 3.50 14.53
N VAL A 51 -1.26 3.68 13.22
CA VAL A 51 -2.19 3.08 12.29
C VAL A 51 -1.50 2.95 10.93
N ILE A 52 -1.82 1.87 10.23
CA ILE A 52 -1.32 1.62 8.88
C ILE A 52 -2.45 1.93 7.91
N VAL A 53 -2.14 2.64 6.83
CA VAL A 53 -3.07 2.84 5.72
C VAL A 53 -2.42 2.32 4.45
N GLY A 54 -3.24 1.87 3.53
CA GLY A 54 -2.73 1.37 2.26
C GLY A 54 -3.77 1.48 1.16
N PRO A 55 -3.36 1.85 -0.06
CA PRO A 55 -4.29 1.94 -1.18
C PRO A 55 -4.62 0.56 -1.75
N GLU A 56 -5.83 0.45 -2.29
CA GLU A 56 -6.22 -0.78 -2.99
C GLU A 56 -5.35 -0.96 -4.22
N SER A 57 -4.93 -2.13 -4.55
CA SER A 57 -5.18 -3.35 -3.78
C SER A 57 -3.89 -3.89 -3.16
N ARG A 58 -2.73 -3.65 -3.78
CA ARG A 58 -1.47 -4.22 -3.30
C ARG A 58 -1.00 -3.62 -1.98
N GLY A 59 -1.38 -2.36 -1.71
CA GLY A 59 -1.14 -1.76 -0.40
C GLY A 59 -1.80 -2.52 0.73
N PHE A 60 -2.93 -3.17 0.48
CA PHE A 60 -3.60 -4.03 1.47
C PHE A 60 -2.75 -5.26 1.77
N ILE A 61 -2.18 -5.86 0.73
CA ILE A 61 -1.42 -7.10 0.86
C ILE A 61 -0.19 -6.91 1.75
N PHE A 62 0.49 -5.78 1.63
CA PHE A 62 1.66 -5.48 2.46
C PHE A 62 1.28 -4.79 3.76
N GLY A 63 0.26 -3.94 3.74
CA GLY A 63 -0.15 -3.17 4.91
C GLY A 63 -0.78 -4.03 6.00
N CYS A 64 -1.64 -4.98 5.62
CA CYS A 64 -2.33 -5.82 6.59
C CYS A 64 -1.39 -6.69 7.42
N PRO A 65 -0.39 -7.38 6.84
CA PRO A 65 0.57 -8.12 7.66
C PRO A 65 1.33 -7.25 8.66
N VAL A 66 1.68 -6.02 8.26
CA VAL A 66 2.40 -5.10 9.15
C VAL A 66 1.50 -4.68 10.32
N ALA A 67 0.28 -4.29 10.04
CA ALA A 67 -0.68 -3.89 11.08
C ALA A 67 -0.95 -5.05 12.03
N TYR A 68 -1.17 -6.23 11.50
CA TYR A 68 -1.41 -7.44 12.29
C TYR A 68 -0.25 -7.73 13.24
N GLU A 69 0.97 -7.72 12.72
CA GLU A 69 2.15 -8.04 13.54
C GLU A 69 2.34 -7.03 14.66
N LEU A 70 2.05 -5.77 14.42
CA LEU A 70 2.23 -4.71 15.41
C LEU A 70 1.02 -4.55 16.34
N GLY A 71 -0.08 -5.21 16.04
CA GLY A 71 -1.31 -5.06 16.83
C GLY A 71 -1.93 -3.69 16.72
N ILE A 72 -1.77 -3.02 15.58
CA ILE A 72 -2.38 -1.73 15.29
C ILE A 72 -3.38 -1.86 14.15
N GLY A 73 -4.19 -0.82 13.94
CA GLY A 73 -5.23 -0.87 12.94
C GLY A 73 -4.72 -0.71 11.51
N PHE A 74 -5.53 -1.18 10.57
CA PHE A 74 -5.32 -0.96 9.15
C PHE A 74 -6.54 -0.24 8.58
N VAL A 75 -6.30 0.85 7.84
CA VAL A 75 -7.37 1.66 7.23
C VAL A 75 -7.15 1.66 5.72
N PRO A 76 -8.11 1.15 4.94
CA PRO A 76 -7.97 1.12 3.50
C PRO A 76 -8.19 2.48 2.87
N ILE A 77 -7.35 2.80 1.88
CA ILE A 77 -7.56 3.92 0.96
C ILE A 77 -8.18 3.33 -0.29
N ARG A 78 -9.33 3.84 -0.71
CA ARG A 78 -10.05 3.25 -1.82
C ARG A 78 -10.52 4.29 -2.84
N LYS A 79 -10.85 3.81 -4.01
CA LYS A 79 -11.44 4.62 -5.08
C LYS A 79 -12.86 5.04 -4.70
N PRO A 80 -13.45 6.03 -5.40
CA PRO A 80 -14.78 6.51 -5.06
C PRO A 80 -15.83 5.40 -5.02
N ASN A 81 -16.80 5.56 -4.14
CA ASN A 81 -17.97 4.69 -4.02
C ASN A 81 -17.69 3.27 -3.53
N LYS A 82 -16.52 3.05 -2.93
CA LYS A 82 -16.16 1.75 -2.36
C LYS A 82 -16.32 1.68 -0.86
N LEU A 83 -16.34 2.83 -0.18
CA LEU A 83 -16.45 2.90 1.28
C LEU A 83 -17.86 3.35 1.67
N PRO A 84 -18.53 2.62 2.58
CA PRO A 84 -19.95 2.87 2.88
C PRO A 84 -20.23 4.00 3.88
N ARG A 85 -19.23 4.39 4.70
CA ARG A 85 -19.43 5.45 5.69
C ARG A 85 -18.85 6.77 5.18
N GLU A 86 -19.01 7.85 5.94
CA GLU A 86 -18.47 9.16 5.58
C GLU A 86 -16.97 9.09 5.36
N THR A 87 -16.49 9.70 4.26
CA THR A 87 -15.09 9.67 3.89
C THR A 87 -14.50 11.06 3.84
N LEU A 88 -13.18 11.11 4.05
CA LEU A 88 -12.35 12.22 3.59
C LEU A 88 -11.79 11.84 2.25
N SER A 89 -11.68 12.79 1.34
CA SER A 89 -11.20 12.51 0.01
C SER A 89 -10.21 13.56 -0.47
N VAL A 90 -9.34 13.10 -1.37
CA VAL A 90 -8.40 13.96 -2.08
C VAL A 90 -8.55 13.64 -3.56
N SER A 91 -8.72 14.68 -4.37
CA SER A 91 -8.75 14.52 -5.81
C SER A 91 -7.39 14.92 -6.39
N TYR A 92 -7.03 14.28 -7.48
CA TYR A 92 -5.81 14.62 -8.20
C TYR A 92 -6.07 14.51 -9.70
N ASP A 93 -5.39 15.36 -10.47
CA ASP A 93 -5.57 15.43 -11.89
C ASP A 93 -4.69 14.42 -12.61
N LEU A 94 -5.28 13.75 -13.58
CA LEU A 94 -4.59 12.89 -14.51
C LEU A 94 -4.50 13.59 -15.85
N GLU A 95 -3.67 13.09 -16.76
CA GLU A 95 -3.56 13.63 -18.11
C GLU A 95 -4.93 13.66 -18.81
N TYR A 96 -5.78 12.68 -18.52
CA TYR A 96 -7.09 12.53 -19.15
C TYR A 96 -8.19 12.48 -18.08
N GLY A 97 -8.30 13.53 -17.27
CA GLY A 97 -9.35 13.62 -16.27
C GLY A 97 -8.81 13.75 -14.85
N SER A 98 -9.61 13.37 -13.89
CA SER A 98 -9.25 13.41 -12.47
C SER A 98 -9.63 12.11 -11.80
N ASN A 99 -8.98 11.86 -10.65
CA ASN A 99 -9.29 10.70 -9.83
C ASN A 99 -9.34 11.14 -8.37
N GLU A 100 -9.95 10.31 -7.54
CA GLU A 100 -10.08 10.58 -6.11
C GLU A 100 -9.67 9.36 -5.30
N LEU A 101 -9.15 9.61 -4.11
CA LEU A 101 -8.88 8.58 -3.12
C LEU A 101 -9.64 8.93 -1.85
N HIS A 102 -10.24 7.92 -1.25
CA HIS A 102 -11.11 8.06 -0.09
C HIS A 102 -10.63 7.21 1.07
N VAL A 103 -10.82 7.71 2.27
CA VAL A 103 -10.59 6.98 3.52
C VAL A 103 -11.74 7.30 4.46
N HIS A 104 -12.17 6.32 5.26
CA HIS A 104 -13.21 6.55 6.25
C HIS A 104 -12.75 7.60 7.27
N LYS A 105 -13.54 8.66 7.40
CA LYS A 105 -13.22 9.77 8.28
C LYS A 105 -13.05 9.36 9.75
N GLU A 106 -13.87 8.43 10.22
CA GLU A 106 -13.87 8.01 11.61
C GLU A 106 -12.75 7.05 11.99
N ASP A 107 -12.11 6.45 11.00
CA ASP A 107 -11.13 5.39 11.27
C ASP A 107 -9.72 5.92 11.53
N ILE A 108 -9.50 7.20 11.31
CA ILE A 108 -8.23 7.86 11.63
C ILE A 108 -8.52 8.98 12.60
N GLN A 109 -7.81 8.97 13.73
CA GLN A 109 -8.00 9.93 14.79
C GLN A 109 -6.94 11.02 14.74
N LYS A 110 -7.32 12.23 15.13
CA LYS A 110 -6.40 13.36 15.23
C LYS A 110 -5.25 12.99 16.16
N GLY A 111 -4.04 13.29 15.74
CA GLY A 111 -2.85 13.03 16.54
C GLY A 111 -2.19 11.69 16.31
N GLN A 112 -2.84 10.80 15.58
CA GLN A 112 -2.23 9.51 15.24
C GLN A 112 -1.09 9.67 14.25
N ARG A 113 -0.08 8.83 14.40
CA ARG A 113 0.99 8.69 13.42
C ARG A 113 0.56 7.67 12.37
N VAL A 114 0.33 8.14 11.16
CA VAL A 114 -0.18 7.33 10.05
C VAL A 114 0.99 6.93 9.16
N LEU A 115 1.15 5.64 8.96
CA LEU A 115 2.14 5.12 8.01
C LEU A 115 1.42 4.59 6.78
N ILE A 116 1.78 5.11 5.62
CA ILE A 116 1.23 4.66 4.34
C ILE A 116 2.13 3.57 3.78
N ILE A 117 1.55 2.43 3.46
CA ILE A 117 2.26 1.30 2.87
C ILE A 117 1.67 0.98 1.51
N ASP A 118 2.54 0.87 0.53
CA ASP A 118 2.18 0.44 -0.83
C ASP A 118 3.36 -0.33 -1.41
N ASP A 119 3.14 -0.97 -2.54
CA ASP A 119 4.16 -1.74 -3.23
C ASP A 119 5.10 -0.87 -4.08
N LEU A 120 4.62 0.28 -4.52
CA LEU A 120 5.36 1.19 -5.39
C LEU A 120 4.96 2.63 -5.09
N LEU A 121 5.93 3.48 -4.95
CA LEU A 121 5.72 4.91 -4.72
C LEU A 121 6.16 5.73 -5.93
#